data_de8c6fd6a4f9c7da7835c47e652c3870
#
_entry.id   de8c6fd6a4f9c7da7835c47e652c3870
#
_cell.length_a   1.000
_cell.length_b   1.000
_cell.length_c   1.000
_cell.angle_alpha   90.00
_cell.angle_beta   90.00
_cell.angle_gamma   90.00
#
_symmetry.space_group_name_H-M   'P 1'
#
loop_
_entity.id
_entity.type
_entity.pdbx_description
1 polymer ?
#
loop_
_entity_poly.entity_id
_entity_poly.type
_entity_poly.pdbx_seq_one_letter_code
_entity_poly.pdbx_strand_id
1 'polypeptide(L)'
;MVLVVVAVVVAFSCWRWTFANDAQDIQGTWYIAGTQKTVDVTADGIKLADDVTYSYTIDEGAKTLSLSFGNVEGEARYRFSLDRRTLALRDGESTWGNSLSEDISWTIAALGRAIQGEQASPELSGDSTMVLTRAPQDPSSEGASGAAASQTVASQGA
;
A
#
# COMPACT_ATOMS: atom_id res chain seq x y z
N MET A 1 27.89 -5.16 -12.07
CA MET A 1 26.99 -4.03 -11.77
C MET A 1 25.63 -4.48 -11.23
N VAL A 2 24.92 -5.41 -11.84
CA VAL A 2 23.62 -5.92 -11.36
C VAL A 2 23.68 -6.46 -9.93
N LEU A 3 24.69 -7.25 -9.58
CA LEU A 3 24.88 -7.79 -8.23
C LEU A 3 25.01 -6.70 -7.14
N VAL A 4 25.65 -5.58 -7.45
CA VAL A 4 25.80 -4.47 -6.51
C VAL A 4 24.45 -3.78 -6.29
N VAL A 5 23.67 -3.57 -7.33
CA VAL A 5 22.33 -2.97 -7.23
C VAL A 5 21.41 -3.86 -6.41
N VAL A 6 21.41 -5.17 -6.65
CA VAL A 6 20.63 -6.14 -5.88
C VAL A 6 21.05 -6.11 -4.40
N ALA A 7 22.35 -6.12 -4.11
CA ALA A 7 22.84 -6.07 -2.74
C ALA A 7 22.43 -4.77 -2.02
N VAL A 8 22.47 -3.64 -2.71
CA VAL A 8 22.02 -2.35 -2.16
C VAL A 8 20.52 -2.36 -1.89
N VAL A 9 19.71 -2.88 -2.80
CA VAL A 9 18.25 -2.98 -2.60
C VAL A 9 17.92 -3.90 -1.43
N VAL A 10 18.58 -5.06 -1.34
CA VAL A 10 18.37 -5.99 -0.21
C VAL A 10 18.78 -5.34 1.10
N ALA A 11 19.94 -4.68 1.15
CA ALA A 11 20.40 -3.98 2.35
C ALA A 11 19.45 -2.84 2.76
N PHE A 12 18.94 -2.08 1.78
CA PHE A 12 17.96 -1.01 2.01
C PHE A 12 16.63 -1.57 2.51
N SER A 13 16.13 -2.65 1.93
CA SER A 13 14.90 -3.30 2.36
C SER A 13 15.04 -3.87 3.78
N CYS A 14 16.14 -4.53 4.08
CA CYS A 14 16.41 -5.03 5.44
C CYS A 14 16.54 -3.88 6.45
N TRP A 15 17.22 -2.80 6.08
CA TRP A 15 17.33 -1.61 6.94
C TRP A 15 15.97 -0.98 7.19
N ARG A 16 15.20 -0.74 6.14
CA ARG A 16 13.85 -0.20 6.22
C ARG A 16 12.92 -1.08 7.06
N TRP A 17 13.06 -2.41 6.95
CA TRP A 17 12.28 -3.38 7.71
C TRP A 17 12.59 -3.35 9.20
N THR A 18 13.84 -3.16 9.56
CA THR A 18 14.31 -3.20 10.96
C THR A 18 14.13 -1.86 11.67
N PHE A 19 14.28 -0.73 10.96
CA PHE A 19 14.29 0.61 11.56
C PHE A 19 13.07 1.46 11.24
N ALA A 20 12.15 0.99 10.41
CA ALA A 20 10.90 1.68 10.19
C ALA A 20 10.00 1.53 11.42
N ASN A 21 9.40 2.61 11.87
CA ASN A 21 8.40 2.61 12.92
C ASN A 21 7.01 2.67 12.29
N ASP A 22 6.57 1.52 11.77
CA ASP A 22 5.29 1.42 11.08
C ASP A 22 4.11 1.75 12.02
N ALA A 23 4.23 1.38 13.29
CA ALA A 23 3.22 1.69 14.31
C ALA A 23 3.03 3.21 14.52
N GLN A 24 4.07 4.00 14.31
CA GLN A 24 3.97 5.46 14.36
C GLN A 24 3.55 6.03 13.00
N ASP A 25 4.07 5.50 11.92
CA ASP A 25 3.81 6.00 10.57
C ASP A 25 2.39 5.73 10.09
N ILE A 26 1.71 4.69 10.62
CA ILE A 26 0.31 4.44 10.30
C ILE A 26 -0.63 5.47 10.95
N GLN A 27 -0.23 6.13 12.04
CA GLN A 27 -1.07 7.08 12.76
C GLN A 27 -1.30 8.37 11.97
N GLY A 28 -2.47 8.97 12.19
CA GLY A 28 -2.93 10.21 11.57
C GLY A 28 -4.08 9.99 10.62
N THR A 29 -4.44 11.04 9.89
CA THR A 29 -5.56 11.01 8.95
C THR A 29 -5.14 10.47 7.59
N TRP A 30 -5.92 9.54 7.08
CA TRP A 30 -5.79 8.93 5.77
C TRP A 30 -7.04 9.15 4.95
N TYR A 31 -6.87 9.32 3.63
CA TYR A 31 -7.95 9.42 2.65
C TYR A 31 -8.04 8.10 1.89
N ILE A 32 -9.23 7.54 1.78
CA ILE A 32 -9.46 6.33 0.97
C ILE A 32 -9.45 6.75 -0.50
N ALA A 33 -8.51 6.22 -1.27
CA ALA A 33 -8.34 6.51 -2.69
C ALA A 33 -9.66 6.29 -3.47
N GLY A 34 -9.95 7.17 -4.41
CA GLY A 34 -11.20 7.13 -5.17
C GLY A 34 -12.46 7.54 -4.40
N THR A 35 -12.33 7.99 -3.15
CA THR A 35 -13.46 8.44 -2.32
C THR A 35 -13.11 9.74 -1.60
N GLN A 36 -14.12 10.37 -0.97
CA GLN A 36 -13.91 11.50 -0.07
C GLN A 36 -13.92 11.09 1.40
N LYS A 37 -13.86 9.79 1.67
CA LYS A 37 -13.89 9.27 3.04
C LYS A 37 -12.50 9.32 3.66
N THR A 38 -12.47 9.63 4.94
CA THR A 38 -11.26 9.64 5.76
C THR A 38 -11.29 8.52 6.80
N VAL A 39 -10.10 8.12 7.20
CA VAL A 39 -9.86 7.18 8.29
C VAL A 39 -8.85 7.82 9.22
N ASP A 40 -9.19 7.97 10.49
CA ASP A 40 -8.27 8.48 11.49
C ASP A 40 -7.69 7.32 12.30
N VAL A 41 -6.37 7.18 12.26
CA VAL A 41 -5.63 6.17 13.01
C VAL A 41 -4.90 6.84 14.16
N THR A 42 -5.19 6.38 15.37
CA THR A 42 -4.55 6.85 16.61
C THR A 42 -3.86 5.67 17.30
N ALA A 43 -3.12 5.93 18.38
CA ALA A 43 -2.55 4.84 19.18
C ALA A 43 -3.61 3.91 19.77
N ASP A 44 -4.83 4.42 19.99
CA ASP A 44 -5.92 3.70 20.67
C ASP A 44 -6.83 2.96 19.70
N GLY A 45 -6.80 3.29 18.40
CA GLY A 45 -7.65 2.64 17.40
C GLY A 45 -7.77 3.35 16.08
N ILE A 46 -8.53 2.72 15.19
CA ILE A 46 -8.87 3.21 13.85
C ILE A 46 -10.32 3.68 13.86
N LYS A 47 -10.53 4.95 13.57
CA LYS A 47 -11.83 5.58 13.49
C LYS A 47 -12.27 5.73 12.04
N LEU A 48 -13.30 5.00 11.66
CA LEU A 48 -13.88 5.00 10.30
C LEU A 48 -15.08 5.93 10.16
N ALA A 49 -15.78 6.19 11.26
CA ALA A 49 -16.94 7.08 11.37
C ALA A 49 -17.01 7.62 12.79
N ASP A 50 -17.88 8.61 13.02
CA ASP A 50 -17.91 9.33 14.30
C ASP A 50 -18.11 8.46 15.54
N ASP A 51 -18.81 7.32 15.39
CA ASP A 51 -19.19 6.45 16.50
C ASP A 51 -18.54 5.06 16.47
N VAL A 52 -17.69 4.76 15.48
CA VAL A 52 -17.11 3.42 15.30
C VAL A 52 -15.59 3.48 15.34
N THR A 53 -15.02 2.92 16.40
CA THR A 53 -13.57 2.77 16.58
C THR A 53 -13.22 1.29 16.65
N TYR A 54 -12.29 0.87 15.81
CA TYR A 54 -11.70 -0.47 15.81
C TYR A 54 -10.40 -0.45 16.61
N SER A 55 -10.23 -1.41 17.49
CA SER A 55 -8.91 -1.64 18.07
C SER A 55 -8.01 -2.31 17.03
N TYR A 56 -6.73 -2.02 17.04
CA TYR A 56 -5.79 -2.66 16.14
C TYR A 56 -4.47 -3.02 16.83
N THR A 57 -3.81 -4.01 16.29
CA THR A 57 -2.43 -4.35 16.60
C THR A 57 -1.66 -4.48 15.30
N ILE A 58 -0.41 -4.02 15.29
CA ILE A 58 0.45 -4.06 14.12
C ILE A 58 1.62 -5.01 14.37
N ASP A 59 1.83 -5.96 13.47
CA ASP A 59 3.05 -6.77 13.41
C ASP A 59 3.95 -6.20 12.31
N GLU A 60 4.94 -5.44 12.73
CA GLU A 60 5.90 -4.80 11.82
C GLU A 60 6.80 -5.82 11.12
N GLY A 61 7.00 -6.99 11.71
CA GLY A 61 7.78 -8.08 11.12
C GLY A 61 7.03 -8.81 10.01
N ALA A 62 5.80 -9.22 10.26
CA ALA A 62 4.95 -9.87 9.27
C ALA A 62 4.27 -8.88 8.30
N LYS A 63 4.28 -7.58 8.61
CA LYS A 63 3.55 -6.52 7.89
C LYS A 63 2.06 -6.81 7.85
N THR A 64 1.52 -7.19 9.00
CA THR A 64 0.09 -7.43 9.20
C THR A 64 -0.49 -6.47 10.23
N LEU A 65 -1.77 -6.19 10.06
CA LEU A 65 -2.61 -5.35 10.90
C LEU A 65 -3.81 -6.19 11.33
N SER A 66 -3.87 -6.52 12.61
CA SER A 66 -5.04 -7.20 13.17
C SER A 66 -6.03 -6.16 13.67
N LEU A 67 -7.27 -6.27 13.23
CA LEU A 67 -8.38 -5.37 13.56
C LEU A 67 -9.38 -6.11 14.42
N SER A 68 -9.89 -5.48 15.46
CA SER A 68 -10.96 -6.04 16.27
C SER A 68 -12.06 -5.02 16.57
N PHE A 69 -13.31 -5.47 16.46
CA PHE A 69 -14.50 -4.71 16.81
C PHE A 69 -15.53 -5.63 17.47
N GLY A 70 -15.72 -5.50 18.76
CA GLY A 70 -16.56 -6.42 19.54
C GLY A 70 -16.02 -7.86 19.45
N ASN A 71 -16.79 -8.74 18.83
CA ASN A 71 -16.42 -10.15 18.64
C ASN A 71 -15.95 -10.44 17.21
N VAL A 72 -15.76 -9.43 16.38
CA VAL A 72 -15.28 -9.57 15.00
C VAL A 72 -13.80 -9.24 14.98
N GLU A 73 -13.04 -10.18 14.47
CA GLU A 73 -11.59 -10.01 14.24
C GLU A 73 -11.31 -10.16 12.75
N GLY A 74 -10.37 -9.37 12.27
CA GLY A 74 -9.90 -9.43 10.89
C GLY A 74 -8.40 -9.17 10.84
N GLU A 75 -7.74 -9.75 9.86
CA GLU A 75 -6.33 -9.55 9.62
C GLU A 75 -6.13 -9.00 8.20
N ALA A 76 -5.33 -7.97 8.10
CA ALA A 76 -4.99 -7.33 6.84
C ALA A 76 -3.47 -7.23 6.70
N ARG A 77 -2.98 -7.45 5.51
CA ARG A 77 -1.60 -7.15 5.13
C ARG A 77 -1.49 -5.68 4.75
N TYR A 78 -0.39 -5.06 5.10
CA TYR A 78 -0.16 -3.67 4.73
C TYR A 78 1.20 -3.45 4.05
N ARG A 79 1.26 -2.42 3.23
CA ARG A 79 2.50 -1.93 2.62
C ARG A 79 2.47 -0.42 2.48
N PHE A 80 3.52 0.23 2.94
CA PHE A 80 3.75 1.66 2.68
C PHE A 80 4.47 1.88 1.35
N SER A 81 4.17 2.99 0.68
CA SER A 81 5.03 3.53 -0.38
C SER A 81 6.40 3.93 0.18
N LEU A 82 7.38 4.12 -0.71
CA LEU A 82 8.73 4.51 -0.30
C LEU A 82 8.77 5.85 0.46
N ASP A 83 7.90 6.79 0.09
CA ASP A 83 7.76 8.10 0.73
C ASP A 83 6.80 8.11 1.93
N ARG A 84 6.23 6.94 2.27
CA ARG A 84 5.29 6.75 3.37
C ARG A 84 3.99 7.57 3.31
N ARG A 85 3.66 8.07 2.13
CA ARG A 85 2.44 8.86 1.90
C ARG A 85 1.25 8.04 1.42
N THR A 86 1.51 6.83 0.99
CA THR A 86 0.49 5.88 0.53
C THR A 86 0.61 4.58 1.30
N LEU A 87 -0.51 4.03 1.69
CA LEU A 87 -0.63 2.77 2.42
C LEU A 87 -1.60 1.87 1.66
N ALA A 88 -1.14 0.72 1.22
CA ALA A 88 -1.98 -0.33 0.68
C ALA A 88 -2.35 -1.32 1.79
N LEU A 89 -3.62 -1.66 1.87
CA LEU A 89 -4.18 -2.66 2.78
C LEU A 89 -4.87 -3.74 1.97
N ARG A 90 -4.71 -4.99 2.38
CA ARG A 90 -5.37 -6.14 1.78
C ARG A 90 -5.71 -7.16 2.84
N ASP A 91 -6.88 -7.75 2.76
CA ASP A 91 -7.26 -8.86 3.63
C ASP A 91 -6.32 -10.04 3.46
N GLY A 92 -5.95 -10.67 4.56
CA GLY A 92 -5.15 -11.88 4.60
C GLY A 92 -3.99 -11.83 5.58
N GLU A 93 -3.52 -13.03 5.88
CA GLU A 93 -2.38 -13.28 6.75
C GLU A 93 -1.07 -13.24 5.96
N SER A 94 0.02 -12.97 6.65
CA SER A 94 1.37 -13.05 6.08
C SER A 94 2.37 -13.48 7.13
N THR A 95 3.49 -14.00 6.65
CA THR A 95 4.65 -14.32 7.49
C THR A 95 5.79 -13.35 7.16
N TRP A 96 6.71 -13.19 8.10
CA TRP A 96 7.89 -12.34 7.91
C TRP A 96 8.64 -12.64 6.60
N GLY A 97 8.87 -13.91 6.29
CA GLY A 97 9.61 -14.31 5.09
C GLY A 97 8.90 -13.97 3.78
N ASN A 98 7.58 -14.19 3.72
CA ASN A 98 6.76 -13.87 2.55
C ASN A 98 6.70 -12.35 2.35
N SER A 99 6.44 -11.60 3.41
CA SER A 99 6.35 -10.15 3.35
C SER A 99 7.67 -9.50 2.94
N LEU A 100 8.80 -9.97 3.47
CA LEU A 100 10.13 -9.48 3.09
C LEU A 100 10.46 -9.78 1.62
N SER A 101 10.18 -10.99 1.15
CA SER A 101 10.39 -11.39 -0.24
C SER A 101 9.59 -10.54 -1.23
N GLU A 102 8.32 -10.27 -0.90
CA GLU A 102 7.47 -9.40 -1.70
C GLU A 102 7.92 -7.94 -1.65
N ASP A 103 8.37 -7.45 -0.50
CA ASP A 103 8.87 -6.08 -0.36
C ASP A 103 10.14 -5.85 -1.20
N ILE A 104 11.06 -6.80 -1.20
CA ILE A 104 12.26 -6.75 -2.04
C ILE A 104 11.88 -6.69 -3.52
N SER A 105 10.99 -7.58 -3.97
CA SER A 105 10.53 -7.65 -5.34
C SER A 105 9.83 -6.36 -5.78
N TRP A 106 8.96 -5.85 -4.92
CA TRP A 106 8.25 -4.59 -5.16
C TRP A 106 9.22 -3.40 -5.19
N THR A 107 10.19 -3.32 -4.27
CA THR A 107 11.17 -2.24 -4.22
C THR A 107 12.02 -2.18 -5.49
N ILE A 108 12.41 -3.35 -6.04
CA ILE A 108 13.14 -3.42 -7.32
C ILE A 108 12.27 -2.89 -8.46
N ALA A 109 11.00 -3.30 -8.52
CA ALA A 109 10.06 -2.83 -9.54
C ALA A 109 9.75 -1.33 -9.40
N ALA A 110 9.57 -0.84 -8.18
CA ALA A 110 9.33 0.57 -7.87
C ALA A 110 10.52 1.44 -8.29
N LEU A 111 11.74 0.98 -8.04
CA LEU A 111 12.95 1.68 -8.46
C LEU A 111 13.05 1.73 -9.99
N GLY A 112 12.70 0.65 -10.68
CA GLY A 112 12.66 0.59 -12.15
C GLY A 112 11.67 1.61 -12.75
N ARG A 113 10.48 1.74 -12.17
CA ARG A 113 9.46 2.73 -12.57
C ARG A 113 9.92 4.16 -12.26
N ALA A 114 10.50 4.39 -11.09
CA ALA A 114 11.02 5.70 -10.71
C ALA A 114 12.11 6.22 -11.66
N ILE A 115 12.97 5.36 -12.17
CA ILE A 115 13.98 5.70 -13.21
C ILE A 115 13.30 6.11 -14.53
N GLN A 116 12.09 5.59 -14.81
CA GLN A 116 11.29 5.93 -15.98
C GLN A 116 10.40 7.16 -15.77
N GLY A 117 10.46 7.77 -14.57
CA GLY A 117 9.64 8.94 -14.19
C GLY A 117 8.21 8.59 -13.77
N GLU A 118 7.92 7.32 -13.55
CA GLU A 118 6.62 6.85 -13.10
C GLU A 118 6.58 6.72 -11.57
N GLN A 119 5.46 7.12 -10.96
CA GLN A 119 5.23 6.90 -9.53
C GLN A 119 4.81 5.44 -9.29
N ALA A 120 5.53 4.75 -8.42
CA ALA A 120 5.16 3.41 -8.01
C ALA A 120 4.17 3.49 -6.84
N SER A 121 2.92 3.10 -7.08
CA SER A 121 1.97 2.84 -5.98
C SER A 121 2.37 1.57 -5.22
N PRO A 122 2.17 1.52 -3.90
CA PRO A 122 2.36 0.29 -3.16
C PRO A 122 1.26 -0.69 -3.59
N GLU A 123 1.65 -1.77 -4.24
CA GLU A 123 0.74 -2.83 -4.65
C GLU A 123 0.97 -4.06 -3.75
N LEU A 124 -0.11 -4.67 -3.29
CA LEU A 124 -0.10 -6.00 -2.69
C LEU A 124 -0.67 -6.97 -3.71
N SER A 125 -0.02 -8.12 -3.88
CA SER A 125 -0.47 -9.12 -4.86
C SER A 125 -1.89 -9.60 -4.56
N GLY A 126 -2.86 -9.42 -5.48
CA GLY A 126 -4.24 -9.90 -5.48
C GLY A 126 -5.31 -8.85 -5.67
N ASP A 127 -6.52 -9.36 -5.85
CA ASP A 127 -7.73 -8.57 -6.10
C ASP A 127 -8.22 -7.90 -4.82
N SER A 128 -8.66 -6.79 -4.63
CA SER A 128 -9.18 -6.11 -3.42
C SER A 128 -8.13 -5.48 -2.52
N THR A 129 -7.28 -4.64 -3.10
CA THR A 129 -6.39 -3.78 -2.30
C THR A 129 -7.08 -2.44 -2.04
N MET A 130 -7.21 -2.07 -0.77
CA MET A 130 -7.61 -0.73 -0.37
C MET A 130 -6.36 0.15 -0.33
N VAL A 131 -6.43 1.30 -0.99
CA VAL A 131 -5.33 2.27 -0.99
C VAL A 131 -5.73 3.49 -0.18
N LEU A 132 -4.88 3.86 0.76
CA LEU A 132 -5.01 5.03 1.60
C LEU A 132 -3.90 6.02 1.28
N THR A 133 -4.21 7.32 1.24
CA THR A 133 -3.24 8.38 0.94
C THR A 133 -3.26 9.47 2.00
N ARG A 134 -2.11 10.14 2.22
CA ARG A 134 -2.00 11.28 3.14
C ARG A 134 -2.58 12.58 2.61
N ALA A 135 -2.84 12.65 1.31
CA ALA A 135 -3.48 13.80 0.68
C ALA A 135 -4.77 13.37 -0.01
N PRO A 136 -5.81 14.23 -0.02
CA PRO A 136 -7.01 13.95 -0.78
C PRO A 136 -6.66 13.79 -2.26
N GLN A 137 -7.18 12.74 -2.88
CA GLN A 137 -7.07 12.55 -4.32
C GLN A 137 -8.38 13.01 -4.97
N ASP A 138 -8.28 13.84 -6.01
CA ASP A 138 -9.44 14.20 -6.81
C ASP A 138 -9.96 12.95 -7.53
N PRO A 139 -11.24 12.58 -7.37
CA PRO A 139 -11.83 11.39 -8.01
C PRO A 139 -11.81 11.47 -9.55
N SER A 140 -11.48 12.66 -10.09
CA SER A 140 -11.38 12.89 -11.55
C SER A 140 -10.09 12.39 -12.19
N SER A 141 -9.06 12.02 -11.41
CA SER A 141 -7.74 11.67 -11.96
C SER A 141 -7.59 10.18 -12.32
N GLU A 142 -8.45 9.30 -11.84
CA GLU A 142 -8.38 7.86 -12.16
C GLU A 142 -8.97 7.49 -13.54
N GLY A 143 -9.73 8.38 -14.19
CA GLY A 143 -10.33 8.13 -15.51
C GLY A 143 -9.38 8.28 -16.70
N ALA A 144 -8.21 8.86 -16.54
CA ALA A 144 -7.33 9.20 -17.67
C ALA A 144 -6.34 8.11 -18.07
N SER A 145 -6.06 7.14 -17.23
CA SER A 145 -5.07 6.08 -17.52
C SER A 145 -5.65 4.82 -18.16
N GLY A 146 -6.98 4.64 -18.15
CA GLY A 146 -7.66 3.45 -18.71
C GLY A 146 -8.19 3.60 -20.13
N ALA A 147 -8.24 4.83 -20.70
CA ALA A 147 -8.91 5.09 -21.96
C ALA A 147 -8.04 5.04 -23.23
N ALA A 148 -6.74 4.85 -23.10
CA ALA A 148 -5.82 4.88 -24.25
C ALA A 148 -5.58 3.52 -24.94
N ALA A 149 -6.17 2.42 -24.45
CA ALA A 149 -5.88 1.08 -24.97
C ALA A 149 -7.00 0.45 -25.81
N SER A 150 -8.09 1.15 -26.13
CA SER A 150 -9.26 0.54 -26.83
C SER A 150 -9.73 1.26 -28.10
N GLN A 151 -8.88 1.99 -28.80
CA GLN A 151 -9.24 2.55 -30.11
C GLN A 151 -8.20 2.27 -31.18
N THR A 152 -8.02 1.02 -31.54
CA THR A 152 -7.37 0.69 -32.83
C THR A 152 -7.76 -0.73 -33.24
N VAL A 153 -9.02 -0.99 -33.53
CA VAL A 153 -9.48 -2.05 -34.49
C VAL A 153 -10.93 -1.72 -34.87
N ALA A 154 -11.15 -0.91 -35.86
CA ALA A 154 -12.33 -0.97 -36.75
C ALA A 154 -12.21 0.12 -37.82
N SER A 155 -11.41 -0.13 -38.85
CA SER A 155 -11.60 0.52 -40.18
C SER A 155 -10.69 -0.16 -41.20
N GLN A 156 -11.10 -1.33 -41.66
CA GLN A 156 -10.78 -1.80 -43.01
C GLN A 156 -11.74 -2.92 -43.35
N GLY A 157 -12.69 -2.63 -44.25
CA GLY A 157 -13.61 -3.63 -44.78
C GLY A 157 -14.78 -2.97 -45.53
N ALA A 158 -14.49 -2.43 -46.70
CA ALA A 158 -15.44 -2.31 -47.82
C ALA A 158 -14.67 -2.08 -49.11
#